data_c385c61b2142e430db897347281da6fd
#
_entry.id   c385c61b2142e430db897347281da6fd
#
_cell.length_a   1.000
_cell.length_b   1.000
_cell.length_c   1.000
_cell.angle_alpha   90.00
_cell.angle_beta   90.00
_cell.angle_gamma   90.00
#
_symmetry.space_group_name_H-M   'P 1'
#
loop_
_entity.id
_entity.type
_entity.pdbx_description
1 polymer ?
#
loop_
_entity_poly.entity_id
_entity_poly.type
_entity_poly.pdbx_seq_one_letter_code
_entity_poly.pdbx_strand_id
1 'polypeptide(L)'
;MNRLVIGTQRYSSWSLRGWLPVMMAGLEVEVQVIRLEAGPSAAIAQETPSGTVPYLEHDGATVWDSLAIAEYCAELAPGLWPEDRIARAAARSAAAEMHA
;
A
#
# COMPACT_ATOMS: atom_id res chain seq x y z
N MET A 1 -16.67 2.20 -3.87
CA MET A 1 -16.34 1.02 -3.06
C MET A 1 -14.87 1.05 -2.68
N ASN A 2 -14.58 0.72 -1.44
CA ASN A 2 -13.20 0.74 -0.97
C ASN A 2 -12.60 -0.64 -1.04
N ARG A 3 -11.44 -0.76 -1.68
CA ARG A 3 -10.77 -2.06 -1.80
C ARG A 3 -9.25 -1.91 -1.84
N LEU A 4 -8.58 -2.89 -1.29
CA LEU A 4 -7.14 -3.03 -1.39
C LEU A 4 -6.85 -4.28 -2.19
N VAL A 5 -6.15 -4.12 -3.30
CA VAL A 5 -5.75 -5.24 -4.15
C VAL A 5 -4.30 -5.59 -3.85
N ILE A 6 -4.05 -6.81 -3.43
CA ILE A 6 -2.70 -7.30 -3.10
C ILE A 6 -2.44 -8.61 -3.82
N GLY A 7 -1.17 -8.93 -3.98
CA GLY A 7 -0.76 -10.25 -4.42
C GLY A 7 -0.78 -11.24 -3.26
N THR A 8 -0.50 -12.50 -3.55
CA THR A 8 -0.44 -13.54 -2.52
C THR A 8 0.53 -13.11 -1.42
N GLN A 9 0.02 -12.91 -0.21
CA GLN A 9 0.80 -12.37 0.92
C GLN A 9 2.07 -13.16 1.19
N ARG A 10 2.02 -14.46 0.98
CA ARG A 10 3.16 -15.36 1.22
C ARG A 10 4.37 -15.04 0.35
N TYR A 11 4.15 -14.49 -0.85
CA TYR A 11 5.21 -14.31 -1.83
C TYR A 11 5.47 -12.85 -2.22
N SER A 12 4.69 -11.91 -1.71
CA SER A 12 4.81 -10.51 -2.09
C SER A 12 5.11 -9.63 -0.90
N SER A 13 6.37 -9.25 -0.74
CA SER A 13 6.76 -8.29 0.29
C SER A 13 6.20 -6.89 -0.02
N TRP A 14 6.03 -6.54 -1.28
CA TRP A 14 5.43 -5.28 -1.68
C TRP A 14 3.97 -5.20 -1.27
N SER A 15 3.23 -6.30 -1.42
CA SER A 15 1.84 -6.37 -0.97
C SER A 15 1.72 -6.19 0.53
N LEU A 16 2.64 -6.77 1.31
CA LEU A 16 2.67 -6.59 2.75
C LEU A 16 2.92 -5.13 3.12
N ARG A 17 3.80 -4.45 2.41
CA ARG A 17 4.08 -3.03 2.64
C ARG A 17 2.88 -2.14 2.37
N GLY A 18 1.97 -2.55 1.49
CA GLY A 18 0.70 -1.84 1.27
C GLY A 18 -0.37 -2.23 2.28
N TRP A 19 -0.43 -3.51 2.65
CA TRP A 19 -1.43 -4.03 3.57
C TRP A 19 -1.28 -3.51 4.99
N LEU A 20 -0.04 -3.48 5.49
CA LEU A 20 0.22 -3.04 6.88
C LEU A 20 -0.26 -1.62 7.16
N PRO A 21 0.08 -0.60 6.36
CA PRO A 21 -0.40 0.76 6.64
C PRO A 21 -1.92 0.87 6.62
N VAL A 22 -2.58 0.17 5.70
CA VAL A 22 -4.04 0.17 5.60
C VAL A 22 -4.66 -0.41 6.87
N MET A 23 -4.11 -1.52 7.36
CA MET A 23 -4.60 -2.14 8.60
C MET A 23 -4.30 -1.27 9.81
N MET A 24 -3.09 -0.71 9.89
CA MET A 24 -2.71 0.17 11.01
C MET A 24 -3.53 1.45 11.06
N ALA A 25 -3.89 1.97 9.90
CA ALA A 25 -4.76 3.16 9.82
C ALA A 25 -6.23 2.83 10.11
N GLY A 26 -6.59 1.57 10.15
CA GLY A 26 -7.97 1.16 10.41
C GLY A 26 -8.92 1.45 9.27
N LEU A 27 -8.44 1.51 8.04
CA LEU A 27 -9.30 1.74 6.89
C LEU A 27 -10.19 0.54 6.63
N GLU A 28 -11.47 0.81 6.42
CA GLU A 28 -12.42 -0.24 6.07
C GLU A 28 -12.36 -0.48 4.57
N VAL A 29 -11.73 -1.57 4.17
CA VAL A 29 -11.57 -1.94 2.76
C VAL A 29 -11.86 -3.43 2.59
N GLU A 30 -12.33 -3.78 1.40
CA GLU A 30 -12.37 -5.16 0.98
C GLU A 30 -10.98 -5.53 0.46
N VAL A 31 -10.38 -6.59 1.02
CA VAL A 31 -9.05 -7.03 0.58
C VAL A 31 -9.23 -8.07 -0.52
N GLN A 32 -8.73 -7.75 -1.70
CA GLN A 32 -8.76 -8.64 -2.85
C GLN A 32 -7.36 -9.19 -3.07
N VAL A 33 -7.22 -10.50 -2.93
CA VAL A 33 -5.93 -11.17 -3.11
C VAL A 33 -5.85 -11.75 -4.51
N ILE A 34 -4.84 -11.35 -5.28
CA ILE A 34 -4.56 -11.91 -6.59
C ILE A 34 -3.45 -12.93 -6.44
N ARG A 35 -3.70 -14.14 -6.91
CA ARG A 35 -2.69 -15.19 -6.88
C ARG A 35 -1.56 -14.84 -7.85
N LEU A 36 -0.36 -14.69 -7.31
CA LEU A 36 0.81 -14.41 -8.11
C LEU A 36 1.37 -15.72 -8.68
N GLU A 37 1.58 -15.71 -9.98
CA GLU A 37 2.19 -16.83 -10.69
C GLU A 37 3.50 -16.33 -11.34
N ALA A 38 4.30 -17.25 -11.83
CA ALA A 38 5.53 -16.88 -12.52
C ALA A 38 5.21 -16.07 -13.77
N GLY A 39 5.84 -14.91 -13.90
CA GLY A 39 5.66 -14.01 -15.05
C GLY A 39 4.60 -12.94 -14.82
N PRO A 40 4.38 -12.07 -15.83
CA PRO A 40 3.38 -11.01 -15.75
C PRO A 40 1.99 -11.58 -15.56
N SER A 41 1.21 -10.96 -14.66
CA SER A 41 -0.12 -11.41 -14.33
C SER A 41 -1.17 -10.59 -15.08
N ALA A 42 -1.96 -11.24 -15.91
CA ALA A 42 -3.09 -10.61 -16.57
C ALA A 42 -4.16 -10.20 -15.55
N ALA A 43 -4.28 -10.95 -14.45
CA ALA A 43 -5.23 -10.63 -13.38
C ALA A 43 -4.88 -9.30 -12.73
N ILE A 44 -3.60 -9.02 -12.50
CA ILE A 44 -3.17 -7.73 -11.94
C ILE A 44 -3.53 -6.60 -12.91
N ALA A 45 -3.25 -6.78 -14.19
CA ALA A 45 -3.54 -5.75 -15.19
C ALA A 45 -5.05 -5.49 -15.32
N GLN A 46 -5.89 -6.50 -15.13
CA GLN A 46 -7.34 -6.35 -15.18
C GLN A 46 -7.90 -5.64 -13.94
N GLU A 47 -7.32 -5.92 -12.77
CA GLU A 47 -7.85 -5.42 -11.51
C GLU A 47 -7.25 -4.09 -11.08
N THR A 48 -6.12 -3.70 -11.63
CA THR A 48 -5.44 -2.47 -11.22
C THR A 48 -5.09 -1.60 -12.43
N PRO A 49 -5.48 -0.31 -12.41
CA PRO A 49 -5.10 0.60 -13.49
C PRO A 49 -3.59 0.77 -13.63
N SER A 50 -2.87 0.60 -12.52
CA SER A 50 -1.41 0.72 -12.50
C SER A 50 -0.69 -0.51 -13.04
N GLY A 51 -1.39 -1.65 -13.14
CA GLY A 51 -0.77 -2.91 -13.52
C GLY A 51 0.13 -3.49 -12.44
N THR A 52 0.04 -3.01 -11.22
CA THR A 52 0.89 -3.44 -10.10
C THR A 52 0.07 -3.64 -8.83
N VAL A 53 0.62 -4.41 -7.90
CA VAL A 53 0.11 -4.52 -6.54
C VAL A 53 1.20 -4.06 -5.59
N PRO A 54 0.89 -3.47 -4.43
CA PRO A 54 -0.46 -3.19 -3.91
C PRO A 54 -1.15 -2.02 -4.63
N TYR A 55 -2.47 -2.02 -4.59
CA TYR A 55 -3.30 -0.97 -5.18
C TYR A 55 -4.49 -0.72 -4.26
N LEU A 56 -4.75 0.54 -3.95
CA LEU A 56 -5.81 0.94 -3.01
C LEU A 56 -6.83 1.85 -3.69
N GLU A 57 -8.10 1.53 -3.52
CA GLU A 57 -9.22 2.43 -3.79
C GLU A 57 -9.89 2.76 -2.47
N HIS A 58 -9.94 4.03 -2.14
CA HIS A 58 -10.52 4.47 -0.88
C HIS A 58 -11.15 5.85 -1.04
N ASP A 59 -12.46 5.93 -0.76
CA ASP A 59 -13.23 7.18 -0.77
C ASP A 59 -12.98 8.04 -2.03
N GLY A 60 -12.91 7.37 -3.18
CA GLY A 60 -12.69 8.03 -4.47
C GLY A 60 -11.23 8.22 -4.84
N ALA A 61 -10.29 8.00 -3.93
CA ALA A 61 -8.87 8.05 -4.23
C ALA A 61 -8.39 6.74 -4.82
N THR A 62 -7.51 6.81 -5.80
CA THR A 62 -6.83 5.64 -6.34
C THR A 62 -5.35 5.81 -6.08
N VAL A 63 -4.77 4.86 -5.34
CA VAL A 63 -3.39 4.97 -4.85
C VAL A 63 -2.64 3.69 -5.18
N TRP A 64 -1.48 3.81 -5.78
CA TRP A 64 -0.62 2.66 -6.04
C TRP A 64 0.81 2.99 -5.64
N ASP A 65 1.65 1.96 -5.55
CA ASP A 65 2.94 2.00 -4.91
C ASP A 65 2.78 1.96 -3.38
N SER A 66 3.50 1.06 -2.75
CA SER A 66 3.37 0.84 -1.31
C SER A 66 3.70 2.07 -0.48
N LEU A 67 4.70 2.86 -0.90
CA LEU A 67 5.05 4.07 -0.16
C LEU A 67 3.96 5.13 -0.29
N ALA A 68 3.37 5.28 -1.46
CA ALA A 68 2.26 6.20 -1.66
C ALA A 68 1.06 5.81 -0.82
N ILE A 69 0.76 4.51 -0.73
CA ILE A 69 -0.32 4.01 0.12
C ILE A 69 -0.03 4.33 1.60
N ALA A 70 1.22 4.12 2.04
CA ALA A 70 1.61 4.44 3.41
C ALA A 70 1.44 5.94 3.71
N GLU A 71 1.85 6.80 2.80
CA GLU A 71 1.69 8.25 2.95
C GLU A 71 0.22 8.66 2.99
N TYR A 72 -0.60 8.07 2.12
CA TYR A 72 -2.05 8.31 2.13
C TYR A 72 -2.66 7.92 3.47
N CYS A 73 -2.31 6.75 3.97
CA CYS A 73 -2.80 6.26 5.27
C CYS A 73 -2.35 7.17 6.41
N ALA A 74 -1.13 7.69 6.33
CA ALA A 74 -0.61 8.59 7.36
C ALA A 74 -1.37 9.92 7.43
N GLU A 75 -1.92 10.39 6.31
CA GLU A 75 -2.77 11.57 6.31
C GLU A 75 -4.08 11.33 7.06
N LEU A 76 -4.59 10.10 7.01
CA LEU A 76 -5.88 9.74 7.61
C LEU A 76 -5.75 9.28 9.05
N ALA A 77 -4.58 8.79 9.44
CA ALA A 77 -4.37 8.21 10.76
C ALA A 77 -3.11 8.78 11.41
N PRO A 78 -3.27 9.74 12.33
CA PRO A 78 -2.14 10.29 13.08
C PRO A 78 -1.38 9.18 13.81
N GLY A 79 -0.07 9.28 13.84
CA GLY A 79 0.76 8.32 14.56
C GLY A 79 1.44 7.27 13.69
N LEU A 80 1.11 7.18 12.40
CA LEU A 80 1.85 6.32 11.48
C LEU A 80 3.26 6.88 11.19
N TRP A 81 3.39 8.19 11.18
CA TRP A 81 4.69 8.86 11.19
C TRP A 81 4.92 9.51 12.56
N PRO A 82 6.17 9.71 12.98
CA PRO A 82 6.46 10.46 14.19
C PRO A 82 5.89 11.89 14.11
N GLU A 83 5.39 12.39 15.23
CA GLU A 83 4.84 13.75 15.29
C GLU A 83 5.93 14.82 15.19
N ASP A 84 7.09 14.56 15.78
CA ASP A 84 8.22 15.47 15.71
C ASP A 84 8.70 15.62 14.27
N ARG A 85 8.85 16.85 13.81
CA ARG A 85 9.22 17.15 12.43
C ARG A 85 10.56 16.52 12.03
N ILE A 86 11.53 16.59 12.93
CA ILE A 86 12.89 16.07 12.65
C ILE A 86 12.87 14.55 12.61
N ALA A 87 12.21 13.91 13.58
CA ALA A 87 12.06 12.45 13.61
C ALA A 87 11.26 11.96 12.40
N ARG A 88 10.23 12.71 12.00
CA ARG A 88 9.42 12.36 10.84
C ARG A 88 10.23 12.44 9.55
N ALA A 89 11.08 13.44 9.41
CA ALA A 89 11.96 13.56 8.24
C ALA A 89 12.93 12.38 8.15
N ALA A 90 13.52 11.98 9.27
CA ALA A 90 14.39 10.81 9.33
C ALA A 90 13.64 9.52 8.98
N ALA A 91 12.42 9.37 9.49
CA ALA A 91 11.59 8.21 9.20
C ALA A 91 11.24 8.12 7.72
N ARG A 92 10.90 9.24 7.09
CA ARG A 92 10.62 9.27 5.65
C ARG A 92 11.85 8.94 4.81
N SER A 93 13.00 9.43 5.23
CA SER A 93 14.26 9.12 4.54
C SER A 93 14.57 7.63 4.60
N ALA A 94 14.42 7.03 5.77
CA ALA A 94 14.64 5.59 5.95
C ALA A 94 13.64 4.76 5.12
N ALA A 95 12.37 5.16 5.11
CA ALA A 95 11.34 4.47 4.33
C ALA A 95 11.63 4.56 2.83
N ALA A 96 12.03 5.73 2.35
CA ALA A 96 12.35 5.93 0.94
C ALA A 96 13.59 5.13 0.53
N GLU A 97 14.59 5.07 1.38
CA GLU A 97 15.80 4.28 1.13
C GLU A 97 15.48 2.80 1.01
N MET A 98 14.66 2.30 1.91
CA MET A 98 14.23 0.90 1.88
C MET A 98 13.37 0.59 0.66
N HIS A 99 12.57 1.55 0.23
CA HIS A 99 11.64 1.41 -0.89
C HIS A 99 12.36 1.37 -2.23
N ALA A 100 13.45 2.08 -2.34
CA ALA A 100 14.18 2.22 -3.61
C ALA A 100 14.82 0.92 -4.12
#